data_872d99998eaacdd0af8787c1af48683d
#
_entry.id   872d99998eaacdd0af8787c1af48683d
#
_cell.length_a   1.000
_cell.length_b   1.000
_cell.length_c   1.000
_cell.angle_alpha   90.00
_cell.angle_beta   90.00
_cell.angle_gamma   90.00
#
_symmetry.space_group_name_H-M   'P 1'
#
loop_
_entity.id
_entity.type
_entity.pdbx_description
1 polymer ?
#
loop_
_entity_poly.entity_id
_entity_poly.type
_entity_poly.pdbx_seq_one_letter_code
_entity_poly.pdbx_strand_id
1 'polypeptide(L)'
;MEAFYRTHKYLVEHVNAPLRRYLMDEIDWTARLIGIKGTRGVGKTTFLLHYARENYGASNRHCLYVNLNNFYFQGHSLIEFAGRFVENGGQVLLIDQVFKMPDWSYQLRCCYDMYPNLQIVFTGSSVM
;
A
#
# COMPACT_ATOMS: atom_id res chain seq x y z
N MET A 1 8.83 -8.54 9.52
CA MET A 1 8.26 -7.17 9.51
C MET A 1 9.29 -6.05 9.53
N GLU A 2 10.37 -6.22 10.30
CA GLU A 2 11.35 -5.13 10.40
C GLU A 2 11.96 -4.72 9.06
N ALA A 3 12.24 -5.69 8.17
CA ALA A 3 12.78 -5.37 6.85
C ALA A 3 11.82 -4.49 6.04
N PHE A 4 10.52 -4.73 6.17
CA PHE A 4 9.52 -3.94 5.47
C PHE A 4 9.44 -2.52 6.03
N TYR A 5 9.52 -2.37 7.35
CA TYR A 5 9.52 -1.02 7.96
C TYR A 5 10.77 -0.23 7.56
N ARG A 6 11.92 -0.88 7.46
CA ARG A 6 13.15 -0.21 7.03
C ARG A 6 13.06 0.25 5.58
N THR A 7 12.54 -0.60 4.69
CA THR A 7 12.35 -0.26 3.29
C THR A 7 11.35 0.89 3.14
N HIS A 8 10.24 0.81 3.86
CA HIS A 8 9.22 1.87 3.87
C HIS A 8 9.83 3.21 4.29
N LYS A 9 10.55 3.22 5.40
CA LYS A 9 11.17 4.45 5.89
C LYS A 9 12.11 5.06 4.87
N TYR A 10 12.99 4.24 4.27
CA TYR A 10 13.92 4.71 3.26
C TYR A 10 13.18 5.32 2.07
N LEU A 11 12.20 4.62 1.54
CA LEU A 11 11.46 5.08 0.35
C LEU A 11 10.70 6.37 0.63
N VAL A 12 10.05 6.47 1.78
CA VAL A 12 9.29 7.67 2.15
C VAL A 12 10.21 8.86 2.35
N GLU A 13 11.36 8.66 3.00
CA GLU A 13 12.34 9.73 3.20
C GLU A 13 12.94 10.24 1.90
N HIS A 14 13.08 9.38 0.90
CA HIS A 14 13.80 9.70 -0.34
C HIS A 14 12.90 9.96 -1.53
N VAL A 15 11.58 9.96 -1.37
CA VAL A 15 10.69 10.29 -2.48
C VAL A 15 10.84 11.77 -2.79
N ASN A 16 11.24 12.10 -4.02
CA ASN A 16 11.47 13.48 -4.43
C ASN A 16 10.81 13.84 -5.75
N ALA A 17 10.10 12.90 -6.38
CA ALA A 17 9.34 13.17 -7.59
C ALA A 17 8.14 14.05 -7.28
N PRO A 18 7.70 14.90 -8.21
CA PRO A 18 6.55 15.79 -7.97
C PRO A 18 5.28 15.04 -7.65
N LEU A 19 4.54 15.51 -6.65
CA LEU A 19 3.25 14.97 -6.29
C LEU A 19 2.17 15.62 -7.18
N ARG A 20 1.28 14.79 -7.72
CA ARG A 20 0.10 15.27 -8.43
C ARG A 20 -1.04 15.40 -7.44
N ARG A 21 -1.17 16.60 -6.86
CA ARG A 21 -2.11 16.83 -5.76
C ARG A 21 -3.57 16.59 -6.14
N TYR A 22 -3.95 16.82 -7.38
CA TYR A 22 -5.33 16.59 -7.79
C TYR A 22 -5.76 15.13 -7.58
N LEU A 23 -4.83 14.18 -7.63
CA LEU A 23 -5.13 12.78 -7.35
C LEU A 23 -5.52 12.55 -5.90
N MET A 24 -4.88 13.30 -4.98
CA MET A 24 -5.24 13.22 -3.56
C MET A 24 -6.66 13.71 -3.33
N ASP A 25 -7.07 14.76 -4.03
CA ASP A 25 -8.38 15.38 -3.85
C ASP A 25 -9.51 14.54 -4.44
N GLU A 26 -9.20 13.68 -5.42
CA GLU A 26 -10.21 12.85 -6.07
C GLU A 26 -10.54 11.58 -5.29
N ILE A 27 -9.78 11.25 -4.27
CA ILE A 27 -9.93 10.00 -3.53
C ILE A 27 -10.75 10.22 -2.27
N ASP A 28 -11.74 9.36 -2.06
CA ASP A 28 -12.49 9.33 -0.81
C ASP A 28 -11.72 8.53 0.23
N TRP A 29 -10.95 9.23 1.03
CA TRP A 29 -10.08 8.62 2.05
C TRP A 29 -10.85 8.04 3.24
N THR A 30 -12.19 8.19 3.27
CA THR A 30 -13.00 7.54 4.31
C THR A 30 -13.29 6.08 3.98
N ALA A 31 -13.11 5.67 2.73
CA ALA A 31 -13.28 4.29 2.33
C ALA A 31 -12.14 3.42 2.88
N ARG A 32 -12.47 2.18 3.24
CA ARG A 32 -11.47 1.24 3.79
C ARG A 32 -10.69 0.49 2.72
N LEU A 33 -11.21 0.42 1.49
CA LEU A 33 -10.54 -0.27 0.38
C LEU A 33 -10.57 0.66 -0.82
N ILE A 34 -9.39 1.14 -1.21
CA ILE A 34 -9.24 2.14 -2.26
C ILE A 34 -8.30 1.60 -3.33
N GLY A 35 -8.79 1.52 -4.57
CA GLY A 35 -7.97 1.10 -5.70
C GLY A 35 -7.59 2.31 -6.55
N ILE A 36 -6.30 2.46 -6.83
CA ILE A 36 -5.79 3.52 -7.68
C ILE A 36 -5.36 2.92 -9.00
N LYS A 37 -6.04 3.28 -10.07
CA LYS A 37 -5.75 2.81 -11.41
C LYS A 37 -5.02 3.88 -12.22
N GLY A 38 -4.32 3.43 -13.22
CA GLY A 38 -3.64 4.33 -14.14
C GLY A 38 -2.63 3.57 -14.97
N THR A 39 -2.23 4.16 -16.07
CA THR A 39 -1.20 3.56 -16.91
C THR A 39 0.14 3.58 -16.20
N ARG A 40 1.04 2.67 -16.65
CA ARG A 40 2.41 2.65 -16.14
C ARG A 40 3.03 4.04 -16.34
N GLY A 41 3.76 4.50 -15.34
CA GLY A 41 4.49 5.76 -15.44
C GLY A 41 3.73 6.99 -15.03
N VAL A 42 2.50 6.86 -14.51
CA VAL A 42 1.74 8.02 -14.03
C VAL A 42 2.02 8.35 -12.56
N GLY A 43 3.04 7.73 -11.96
CA GLY A 43 3.47 8.11 -10.63
C GLY A 43 2.67 7.48 -9.49
N LYS A 44 2.10 6.29 -9.67
CA LYS A 44 1.31 5.64 -8.63
C LYS A 44 2.16 5.33 -7.38
N THR A 45 3.37 4.84 -7.58
CA THR A 45 4.29 4.57 -6.48
C THR A 45 4.61 5.85 -5.72
N THR A 46 4.98 6.89 -6.46
CA THR A 46 5.27 8.21 -5.89
C THR A 46 4.08 8.73 -5.09
N PHE A 47 2.88 8.54 -5.64
CA PHE A 47 1.66 8.97 -4.98
C PHE A 47 1.49 8.31 -3.60
N LEU A 48 1.67 6.99 -3.53
CA LEU A 48 1.55 6.27 -2.26
C LEU A 48 2.58 6.75 -1.24
N LEU A 49 3.82 6.95 -1.69
CA LEU A 49 4.89 7.38 -0.79
C LEU A 49 4.67 8.81 -0.29
N HIS A 50 4.17 9.69 -1.12
CA HIS A 50 3.82 11.05 -0.68
C HIS A 50 2.67 11.05 0.31
N TYR A 51 1.66 10.20 0.08
CA TYR A 51 0.57 10.06 1.04
C TYR A 51 1.10 9.66 2.41
N ALA A 52 1.97 8.66 2.44
CA ALA A 52 2.58 8.19 3.69
C ALA A 52 3.37 9.32 4.37
N ARG A 53 4.18 10.03 3.61
CA ARG A 53 5.00 11.12 4.16
C ARG A 53 4.15 12.23 4.76
N GLU A 54 3.13 12.66 4.03
CA GLU A 54 2.33 13.82 4.44
C GLU A 54 1.42 13.52 5.61
N ASN A 55 0.93 12.30 5.72
CA ASN A 55 -0.09 11.97 6.71
C ASN A 55 0.46 11.22 7.92
N TYR A 56 1.62 10.57 7.79
CA TYR A 56 2.17 9.74 8.86
C TYR A 56 3.64 10.01 9.15
N GLY A 57 4.39 10.46 8.15
CA GLY A 57 5.84 10.56 8.27
C GLY A 57 6.53 9.20 8.08
N ALA A 58 7.84 9.24 7.82
CA ALA A 58 8.59 8.06 7.41
C ALA A 58 8.75 7.02 8.52
N SER A 59 8.74 7.44 9.78
CA SER A 59 9.02 6.56 10.92
C SER A 59 7.77 6.03 11.61
N ASN A 60 6.57 6.41 11.17
CA ASN A 60 5.33 5.99 11.79
C ASN A 60 4.94 4.59 11.31
N ARG A 61 4.88 3.64 12.23
CA ARG A 61 4.61 2.23 11.90
C ARG A 61 3.13 1.90 11.75
N HIS A 62 2.24 2.88 11.88
CA HIS A 62 0.82 2.68 11.62
C HIS A 62 0.50 2.67 10.12
N CYS A 63 1.40 3.16 9.30
CA CYS A 63 1.26 3.17 7.84
C CYS A 63 2.45 2.44 7.24
N LEU A 64 2.19 1.53 6.30
CA LEU A 64 3.25 0.74 5.68
C LEU A 64 3.02 0.61 4.18
N TYR A 65 4.06 0.94 3.40
CA TYR A 65 4.11 0.71 1.97
C TYR A 65 4.77 -0.64 1.70
N VAL A 66 4.13 -1.46 0.86
CA VAL A 66 4.72 -2.72 0.39
C VAL A 66 4.49 -2.86 -1.10
N ASN A 67 5.38 -3.59 -1.77
CA ASN A 67 5.27 -3.89 -3.19
C ASN A 67 5.15 -5.40 -3.34
N LEU A 68 4.08 -5.87 -3.99
CA LEU A 68 3.84 -7.31 -4.13
C LEU A 68 4.81 -7.97 -5.11
N ASN A 69 5.67 -7.19 -5.78
CA ASN A 69 6.77 -7.74 -6.55
C ASN A 69 7.93 -8.22 -5.66
N ASN A 70 7.88 -7.94 -4.35
CA ASN A 70 8.88 -8.40 -3.41
C ASN A 70 8.88 -9.92 -3.32
N PHE A 71 10.08 -10.52 -3.33
CA PHE A 71 10.25 -11.97 -3.30
C PHE A 71 9.54 -12.64 -2.13
N TYR A 72 9.41 -11.96 -1.01
CA TYR A 72 8.70 -12.48 0.16
C TYR A 72 7.31 -13.03 -0.21
N PHE A 73 6.61 -12.35 -1.11
CA PHE A 73 5.25 -12.74 -1.50
C PHE A 73 5.19 -13.91 -2.47
N GLN A 74 6.32 -14.46 -2.86
CA GLN A 74 6.37 -15.71 -3.62
C GLN A 74 5.98 -16.90 -2.75
N GLY A 75 6.21 -16.83 -1.44
CA GLY A 75 5.88 -17.92 -0.53
C GLY A 75 4.98 -17.52 0.63
N HIS A 76 4.47 -16.29 0.64
CA HIS A 76 3.63 -15.79 1.73
C HIS A 76 2.42 -15.05 1.18
N SER A 77 1.27 -15.25 1.82
CA SER A 77 0.05 -14.61 1.40
C SER A 77 -0.03 -13.15 1.89
N LEU A 78 -0.81 -12.36 1.17
CA LEU A 78 -1.12 -11.01 1.61
C LEU A 78 -1.97 -11.03 2.88
N ILE A 79 -2.88 -12.01 3.00
CA ILE A 79 -3.74 -12.15 4.17
C ILE A 79 -2.90 -12.31 5.43
N GLU A 80 -1.92 -13.21 5.39
CA GLU A 80 -1.04 -13.44 6.52
C GLU A 80 -0.21 -12.20 6.85
N PHE A 81 0.34 -11.55 5.82
CA PHE A 81 1.13 -10.35 6.00
C PHE A 81 0.31 -9.23 6.65
N ALA A 82 -0.91 -9.01 6.15
CA ALA A 82 -1.79 -7.98 6.70
C ALA A 82 -2.13 -8.26 8.16
N GLY A 83 -2.35 -9.53 8.52
CA GLY A 83 -2.61 -9.91 9.90
C GLY A 83 -1.45 -9.56 10.83
N ARG A 84 -0.23 -9.85 10.41
CA ARG A 84 0.96 -9.50 11.18
C ARG A 84 1.11 -7.99 11.32
N PHE A 85 0.82 -7.26 10.25
CA PHE A 85 0.86 -5.81 10.29
C PHE A 85 -0.14 -5.24 11.30
N VAL A 86 -1.38 -5.73 11.28
CA VAL A 86 -2.42 -5.31 12.23
C VAL A 86 -2.00 -5.63 13.67
N GLU A 87 -1.42 -6.82 13.90
CA GLU A 87 -0.93 -7.20 15.24
C GLU A 87 0.14 -6.25 15.75
N ASN A 88 0.89 -5.63 14.85
CA ASN A 88 1.93 -4.66 15.20
C ASN A 88 1.41 -3.21 15.24
N GLY A 89 0.10 -3.04 15.27
CA GLY A 89 -0.52 -1.72 15.36
C GLY A 89 -0.78 -1.05 14.03
N GLY A 90 -0.68 -1.78 12.92
CA GLY A 90 -0.90 -1.22 11.59
C GLY A 90 -2.32 -0.75 11.38
N GLN A 91 -2.47 0.39 10.70
CA GLN A 91 -3.77 1.01 10.43
C GLN A 91 -4.01 1.22 8.94
N VAL A 92 -2.95 1.51 8.17
CA VAL A 92 -3.05 1.77 6.73
C VAL A 92 -1.98 0.97 6.00
N LEU A 93 -2.41 0.14 5.06
CA LEU A 93 -1.51 -0.66 4.23
C LEU A 93 -1.59 -0.14 2.80
N LEU A 94 -0.46 0.32 2.28
CA LEU A 94 -0.34 0.84 0.92
C LEU A 94 0.33 -0.22 0.07
N ILE A 95 -0.42 -0.81 -0.86
CA ILE A 95 0.04 -1.97 -1.63
C ILE A 95 0.26 -1.58 -3.09
N ASP A 96 1.51 -1.69 -3.53
CA ASP A 96 1.89 -1.37 -4.89
C ASP A 96 1.97 -2.65 -5.72
N GLN A 97 1.69 -2.54 -7.01
CA GLN A 97 1.76 -3.63 -8.00
C GLN A 97 0.99 -4.88 -7.57
N VAL A 98 -0.26 -4.68 -7.17
CA VAL A 98 -1.09 -5.76 -6.66
C VAL A 98 -1.20 -6.94 -7.65
N PHE A 99 -1.15 -6.65 -8.95
CA PHE A 99 -1.28 -7.66 -10.01
C PHE A 99 -0.15 -8.68 -10.03
N LYS A 100 0.94 -8.44 -9.30
CA LYS A 100 2.04 -9.42 -9.20
C LYS A 100 1.67 -10.65 -8.38
N MET A 101 0.58 -10.58 -7.64
CA MET A 101 0.08 -11.72 -6.86
C MET A 101 -1.08 -12.36 -7.62
N PRO A 102 -1.03 -13.68 -7.95
CA PRO A 102 -2.03 -14.31 -8.84
C PRO A 102 -3.48 -14.19 -8.37
N ASP A 103 -3.74 -14.30 -7.09
CA ASP A 103 -5.09 -14.24 -6.54
C ASP A 103 -5.33 -12.98 -5.70
N TRP A 104 -4.75 -11.86 -6.16
CA TRP A 104 -4.75 -10.62 -5.40
C TRP A 104 -6.15 -10.11 -5.05
N SER A 105 -7.09 -10.25 -5.96
CA SER A 105 -8.46 -9.76 -5.73
C SER A 105 -9.12 -10.51 -4.57
N TYR A 106 -8.99 -11.82 -4.54
CA TYR A 106 -9.51 -12.64 -3.46
C TYR A 106 -8.82 -12.30 -2.14
N GLN A 107 -7.51 -12.14 -2.16
CA GLN A 107 -6.76 -11.84 -0.94
C GLN A 107 -7.10 -10.46 -0.38
N LEU A 108 -7.29 -9.46 -1.25
CA LEU A 108 -7.74 -8.14 -0.79
C LEU A 108 -9.09 -8.23 -0.12
N ARG A 109 -10.01 -9.00 -0.70
CA ARG A 109 -11.34 -9.18 -0.11
C ARG A 109 -11.26 -9.85 1.26
N CYS A 110 -10.41 -10.85 1.40
CA CYS A 110 -10.21 -11.52 2.69
C CYS A 110 -9.64 -10.55 3.73
N CYS A 111 -8.68 -9.71 3.34
CA CYS A 111 -8.13 -8.72 4.26
C CYS A 111 -9.20 -7.71 4.68
N TYR A 112 -10.03 -7.29 3.73
CA TYR A 112 -11.12 -6.36 4.01
C TYR A 112 -12.09 -6.93 5.04
N ASP A 113 -12.42 -8.21 4.90
CA ASP A 113 -13.38 -8.86 5.77
C ASP A 113 -12.80 -9.23 7.13
N MET A 114 -11.53 -9.68 7.17
CA MET A 114 -10.90 -10.17 8.39
C MET A 114 -10.37 -9.06 9.29
N TYR A 115 -9.99 -7.92 8.71
CA TYR A 115 -9.36 -6.82 9.45
C TYR A 115 -10.19 -5.55 9.30
N PRO A 116 -11.33 -5.45 10.02
CA PRO A 116 -12.31 -4.38 9.77
C PRO A 116 -11.82 -2.97 10.06
N ASN A 117 -10.75 -2.81 10.84
CA ASN A 117 -10.19 -1.50 11.14
C ASN A 117 -9.01 -1.11 10.25
N LEU A 118 -8.63 -2.00 9.32
CA LEU A 118 -7.52 -1.75 8.42
C LEU A 118 -7.99 -1.03 7.17
N GLN A 119 -7.33 0.07 6.83
CA GLN A 119 -7.53 0.73 5.54
C GLN A 119 -6.49 0.21 4.56
N ILE A 120 -6.94 -0.13 3.36
CA ILE A 120 -6.08 -0.67 2.31
C ILE A 120 -6.17 0.22 1.09
N VAL A 121 -5.02 0.70 0.61
CA VAL A 121 -4.91 1.45 -0.64
C VAL A 121 -3.99 0.64 -1.55
N PHE A 122 -4.46 0.30 -2.74
CA PHE A 122 -3.67 -0.54 -3.65
C PHE A 122 -3.59 0.07 -5.04
N THR A 123 -2.53 -0.27 -5.76
CA THR A 123 -2.35 0.19 -7.14
C THR A 123 -2.28 -0.99 -8.08
N GLY A 124 -2.74 -0.76 -9.32
CA GLY A 124 -2.63 -1.71 -10.39
C GLY A 124 -2.53 -0.99 -11.72
N SER A 125 -2.29 -1.77 -12.76
CA SER A 125 -2.23 -1.24 -14.11
C SER A 125 -3.64 -1.12 -14.69
N SER A 126 -3.85 -0.11 -15.55
CA SER A 126 -5.12 0.06 -16.24
C SER A 126 -5.39 -1.06 -17.27
N VAL A 127 -4.40 -1.88 -17.56
CA VAL A 127 -4.54 -2.98 -18.51
C VAL A 127 -4.84 -4.32 -17.84
N MET A 128 -5.04 -4.32 -16.54
CA MET A 128 -5.38 -5.54 -15.81
C MET A 128 -6.75 -6.12 -16.19
#